data_d4dd5a60fd2d3903ec13b68ac2133cde
#
_entry.id   d4dd5a60fd2d3903ec13b68ac2133cde
#
_cell.length_a   1.000
_cell.length_b   1.000
_cell.length_c   1.000
_cell.angle_alpha   90.00
_cell.angle_beta   90.00
_cell.angle_gamma   90.00
#
_symmetry.space_group_name_H-M   'P 1'
#
loop_
_entity.id
_entity.type
_entity.pdbx_description
1 polymer ?
#
loop_
_entity_poly.entity_id
_entity_poly.type
_entity_poly.pdbx_seq_one_letter_code
_entity_poly.pdbx_strand_id
1 'polypeptide(L)'
;MNIFFLDKDPVKAAQLQCDKHVVKMVLETAQMVSTAVRNQGHDVGYLLAYPKHPMTIWVNKNNDNFSWALEHGLALGEEYTHRYNKIHASHEMLKTIQDLKIKGNANYMTTPPQCMPDEYKKTNYIDAYRNYYVNAKKHFAKYTNRDVPEFM
;
A
#
# COMPACT_ATOMS: atom_id res chain seq x y z
N MET A 1 10.40 -0.68 1.17
CA MET A 1 9.10 0.00 1.35
C MET A 1 8.48 0.37 0.01
N ASN A 2 7.22 0.05 -0.20
CA ASN A 2 6.50 0.51 -1.38
C ASN A 2 4.98 0.40 -1.18
N ILE A 3 4.24 1.04 -2.07
CA ILE A 3 2.82 0.81 -2.33
C ILE A 3 2.69 0.66 -3.85
N PHE A 4 2.06 -0.42 -4.29
CA PHE A 4 1.85 -0.65 -5.73
C PHE A 4 0.49 -0.05 -6.13
N PHE A 5 0.54 1.16 -6.70
CA PHE A 5 -0.64 1.87 -7.17
C PHE A 5 -1.12 1.32 -8.52
N LEU A 6 -1.72 0.13 -8.49
CA LEU A 6 -2.21 -0.55 -9.70
C LEU A 6 -3.59 -0.07 -10.16
N ASP A 7 -4.27 0.70 -9.30
CA ASP A 7 -5.55 1.37 -9.59
C ASP A 7 -5.67 2.61 -8.70
N LYS A 8 -6.57 3.52 -9.04
CA LYS A 8 -6.90 4.69 -8.21
C LYS A 8 -7.66 4.28 -6.95
N ASP A 9 -8.51 3.26 -7.06
CA ASP A 9 -9.26 2.70 -5.95
C ASP A 9 -8.33 1.82 -5.09
N PRO A 10 -8.18 2.10 -3.80
CA PRO A 10 -7.29 1.33 -2.93
C PRO A 10 -7.68 -0.14 -2.81
N VAL A 11 -8.96 -0.46 -2.88
CA VAL A 11 -9.45 -1.85 -2.84
C VAL A 11 -9.09 -2.60 -4.11
N LYS A 12 -9.34 -1.99 -5.27
CA LYS A 12 -8.96 -2.57 -6.57
C LYS A 12 -7.45 -2.73 -6.68
N ALA A 13 -6.69 -1.72 -6.25
CA ALA A 13 -5.24 -1.80 -6.23
C ALA A 13 -4.74 -3.01 -5.42
N ALA A 14 -5.38 -3.34 -4.30
CA ALA A 14 -5.07 -4.53 -3.51
C ALA A 14 -5.39 -5.83 -4.27
N GLN A 15 -6.55 -5.90 -4.90
CA GLN A 15 -6.99 -7.09 -5.64
C GLN A 15 -6.14 -7.38 -6.87
N LEU A 16 -5.50 -6.37 -7.45
CA LEU A 16 -4.65 -6.48 -8.63
C LEU A 16 -3.22 -6.93 -8.30
N GLN A 17 -2.82 -6.96 -7.03
CA GLN A 17 -1.48 -7.39 -6.63
C GLN A 17 -1.34 -8.91 -6.71
N CYS A 18 -0.13 -9.36 -7.09
CA CYS A 18 0.20 -10.78 -7.09
C CYS A 18 0.33 -11.33 -5.67
N ASP A 19 0.27 -12.65 -5.52
CA ASP A 19 0.29 -13.35 -4.24
C ASP A 19 1.41 -12.90 -3.31
N LYS A 20 2.65 -12.83 -3.81
CA LYS A 20 3.80 -12.41 -2.99
C LYS A 20 3.62 -11.00 -2.43
N HIS A 21 3.04 -10.09 -3.22
CA HIS A 21 2.82 -8.72 -2.79
C HIS A 21 1.65 -8.60 -1.82
N VAL A 22 0.57 -9.35 -2.02
CA VAL A 22 -0.52 -9.39 -1.04
C VAL A 22 0.01 -9.80 0.34
N VAL A 23 0.87 -10.81 0.40
CA VAL A 23 1.46 -11.27 1.68
C VAL A 23 2.38 -10.20 2.28
N LYS A 24 3.28 -9.63 1.49
CA LYS A 24 4.34 -8.74 1.98
C LYS A 24 3.84 -7.31 2.21
N MET A 25 3.01 -6.78 1.32
CA MET A 25 2.65 -5.36 1.32
C MET A 25 1.64 -5.00 2.41
N VAL A 26 0.89 -5.95 2.97
CA VAL A 26 0.10 -5.72 4.18
C VAL A 26 1.02 -5.23 5.31
N LEU A 27 2.14 -5.91 5.53
CA LEU A 27 3.12 -5.52 6.55
C LEU A 27 3.74 -4.16 6.27
N GLU A 28 4.22 -3.92 5.04
CA GLU A 28 4.88 -2.66 4.70
C GLU A 28 3.91 -1.47 4.80
N THR A 29 2.67 -1.63 4.34
CA THR A 29 1.64 -0.59 4.47
C THR A 29 1.32 -0.34 5.95
N ALA A 30 1.18 -1.40 6.75
CA ALA A 30 0.97 -1.29 8.18
C ALA A 30 2.11 -0.55 8.88
N GLN A 31 3.35 -0.78 8.48
CA GLN A 31 4.51 -0.06 9.00
C GLN A 31 4.45 1.44 8.65
N MET A 32 4.09 1.79 7.42
CA MET A 32 4.01 3.19 6.97
C MET A 32 2.89 3.95 7.69
N VAL A 33 1.70 3.37 7.83
CA VAL A 33 0.60 4.03 8.54
C VAL A 33 0.85 4.09 10.05
N SER A 34 1.52 3.09 10.64
CA SER A 34 1.95 3.13 12.04
C SER A 34 2.93 4.28 12.29
N THR A 35 3.91 4.45 11.41
CA THR A 35 4.85 5.57 11.45
C THR A 35 4.11 6.90 11.42
N ALA A 36 3.08 7.03 10.58
CA ALA A 36 2.28 8.25 10.47
C ALA A 36 1.55 8.57 11.78
N VAL A 37 0.88 7.61 12.39
CA VAL A 37 0.14 7.85 13.64
C VAL A 37 1.08 8.10 14.82
N ARG A 38 2.23 7.44 14.87
CA ARG A 38 3.25 7.70 15.90
C ARG A 38 3.85 9.09 15.78
N ASN A 39 4.08 9.58 14.57
CA ASN A 39 4.52 10.96 14.33
C ASN A 39 3.49 12.00 14.79
N GLN A 40 2.22 11.63 14.92
CA GLN A 40 1.16 12.47 15.49
C GLN A 40 1.02 12.33 17.01
N GLY A 41 1.87 11.55 17.65
CA GLY A 41 1.88 11.37 19.11
C GLY A 41 1.08 10.18 19.62
N HIS A 42 0.57 9.30 18.74
CA HIS A 42 -0.13 8.09 19.15
C HIS A 42 0.87 6.95 19.41
N ASP A 43 0.83 6.36 20.59
CA ASP A 43 1.67 5.19 20.93
C ASP A 43 0.93 3.89 20.60
N VAL A 44 0.69 3.66 19.32
CA VAL A 44 -0.04 2.50 18.80
C VAL A 44 0.57 2.01 17.48
N GLY A 45 0.25 0.77 17.12
CA GLY A 45 0.74 0.16 15.89
C GLY A 45 2.20 -0.28 15.98
N TYR A 46 2.80 -0.58 14.85
CA TYR A 46 4.20 -0.96 14.76
C TYR A 46 5.13 0.20 15.10
N LEU A 47 6.36 -0.13 15.48
CA LEU A 47 7.40 0.89 15.72
C LEU A 47 7.75 1.62 14.42
N LEU A 48 8.39 2.78 14.55
CA LEU A 48 8.85 3.57 13.41
C LEU A 48 9.69 2.70 12.47
N ALA A 49 9.35 2.73 11.18
CA ALA A 49 10.05 1.98 10.15
C ALA A 49 10.29 2.88 8.93
N TYR A 50 11.53 2.99 8.52
CA TYR A 50 11.95 3.73 7.32
C TYR A 50 11.29 5.12 7.18
N PRO A 51 11.40 5.99 8.21
CA PRO A 51 10.66 7.27 8.21
C PRO A 51 11.08 8.23 7.12
N LYS A 52 12.28 8.05 6.54
CA LYS A 52 12.82 8.90 5.47
C LYS A 52 12.55 8.34 4.06
N HIS A 53 11.96 7.15 3.95
CA HIS A 53 11.65 6.58 2.64
C HIS A 53 10.57 7.43 1.93
N PRO A 54 10.69 7.71 0.62
CA PRO A 54 9.74 8.57 -0.10
C PRO A 54 8.28 8.16 0.06
N MET A 55 7.98 6.86 0.04
CA MET A 55 6.61 6.39 0.21
C MET A 55 6.10 6.62 1.65
N THR A 56 6.94 6.42 2.66
CA THR A 56 6.59 6.72 4.05
C THR A 56 6.31 8.22 4.22
N ILE A 57 7.14 9.08 3.63
CA ILE A 57 6.95 10.54 3.64
C ILE A 57 5.61 10.90 2.97
N TRP A 58 5.26 10.27 1.85
CA TRP A 58 3.99 10.49 1.17
C TRP A 58 2.80 10.14 2.06
N VAL A 59 2.83 8.98 2.72
CA VAL A 59 1.76 8.56 3.65
C VAL A 59 1.59 9.54 4.81
N ASN A 60 2.70 10.10 5.30
CA ASN A 60 2.70 11.03 6.43
C ASN A 60 2.33 12.47 6.06
N LYS A 61 2.22 12.81 4.79
CA LYS A 61 2.10 14.20 4.33
C LYS A 61 0.78 14.85 4.70
N ASN A 62 -0.33 14.15 4.57
CA ASN A 62 -1.67 14.63 4.91
C ASN A 62 -2.64 13.47 5.16
N ASN A 63 -3.83 13.80 5.64
CA ASN A 63 -4.82 12.79 5.98
C ASN A 63 -5.38 12.04 4.77
N ASP A 64 -5.45 12.64 3.59
CA ASP A 64 -5.97 11.97 2.40
C ASP A 64 -5.01 10.88 1.91
N ASN A 65 -3.70 11.18 1.91
CA ASN A 65 -2.67 10.19 1.61
C ASN A 65 -2.68 9.05 2.64
N PHE A 66 -2.74 9.40 3.92
CA PHE A 66 -2.82 8.44 5.02
C PHE A 66 -4.07 7.55 4.90
N SER A 67 -5.23 8.14 4.66
CA SER A 67 -6.50 7.41 4.54
C SER A 67 -6.49 6.44 3.36
N TRP A 68 -5.92 6.85 2.22
CA TRP A 68 -5.77 5.97 1.08
C TRP A 68 -4.89 4.76 1.44
N ALA A 69 -3.74 5.02 2.07
CA ALA A 69 -2.82 3.96 2.47
C ALA A 69 -3.44 3.02 3.51
N LEU A 70 -4.14 3.55 4.50
CA LEU A 70 -4.83 2.76 5.52
C LEU A 70 -5.92 1.88 4.90
N GLU A 71 -6.75 2.44 4.03
CA GLU A 71 -7.80 1.69 3.33
C GLU A 71 -7.21 0.60 2.44
N HIS A 72 -6.11 0.91 1.75
CA HIS A 72 -5.37 -0.06 0.95
C HIS A 72 -4.78 -1.20 1.79
N GLY A 73 -4.20 -0.87 2.94
CA GLY A 73 -3.67 -1.86 3.88
C GLY A 73 -4.75 -2.80 4.42
N LEU A 74 -5.90 -2.25 4.79
CA LEU A 74 -7.07 -3.04 5.21
C LEU A 74 -7.55 -3.95 4.07
N ALA A 75 -7.64 -3.41 2.85
CA ALA A 75 -8.03 -4.19 1.67
C ALA A 75 -7.04 -5.31 1.34
N LEU A 76 -5.74 -5.08 1.51
CA LEU A 76 -4.71 -6.12 1.37
C LEU A 76 -4.89 -7.24 2.40
N GLY A 77 -5.24 -6.88 3.64
CA GLY A 77 -5.55 -7.86 4.68
C GLY A 77 -6.77 -8.71 4.31
N GLU A 78 -7.83 -8.10 3.81
CA GLU A 78 -9.01 -8.81 3.32
C GLU A 78 -8.67 -9.69 2.11
N GLU A 79 -7.84 -9.19 1.20
CA GLU A 79 -7.39 -9.95 0.03
C GLU A 79 -6.55 -11.18 0.43
N TYR A 80 -5.69 -11.03 1.44
CA TYR A 80 -4.94 -12.16 2.00
C TYR A 80 -5.89 -13.25 2.52
N THR A 81 -6.94 -12.86 3.27
CA THR A 81 -7.95 -13.80 3.76
C THR A 81 -8.72 -14.46 2.61
N HIS A 82 -9.09 -13.68 1.58
CA HIS A 82 -9.76 -14.18 0.39
C HIS A 82 -8.93 -15.25 -0.33
N ARG A 83 -7.63 -15.03 -0.48
CA ARG A 83 -6.75 -15.96 -1.20
C ARG A 83 -6.35 -17.18 -0.41
N TYR A 84 -6.12 -17.04 0.89
CA TYR A 84 -5.50 -18.09 1.72
C TYR A 84 -6.37 -18.61 2.86
N ASN A 85 -7.53 -18.05 3.07
CA ASN A 85 -8.43 -18.40 4.18
C ASN A 85 -7.75 -18.33 5.55
N LYS A 86 -6.92 -17.31 5.73
CA LYS A 86 -6.15 -17.02 6.96
C LYS A 86 -6.24 -15.54 7.27
N ILE A 87 -6.03 -15.17 8.53
CA ILE A 87 -5.98 -13.77 8.96
C ILE A 87 -4.53 -13.34 9.10
N HIS A 88 -4.16 -12.27 8.40
CA HIS A 88 -2.82 -11.68 8.50
C HIS A 88 -2.69 -10.86 9.78
N ALA A 89 -1.60 -11.04 10.55
CA ALA A 89 -1.36 -10.30 11.79
C ALA A 89 -1.37 -8.78 11.59
N SER A 90 -0.83 -8.30 10.46
CA SER A 90 -0.85 -6.87 10.14
C SER A 90 -2.25 -6.36 9.83
N HIS A 91 -3.16 -7.19 9.33
CA HIS A 91 -4.57 -6.84 9.16
C HIS A 91 -5.24 -6.57 10.52
N GLU A 92 -5.01 -7.44 11.49
CA GLU A 92 -5.52 -7.25 12.86
C GLU A 92 -4.97 -5.97 13.49
N MET A 93 -3.69 -5.68 13.30
CA MET A 93 -3.09 -4.44 13.79
C MET A 93 -3.72 -3.20 13.11
N LEU A 94 -3.91 -3.23 11.79
CA LEU A 94 -4.52 -2.12 11.04
C LEU A 94 -5.95 -1.81 11.53
N LYS A 95 -6.72 -2.83 11.91
CA LYS A 95 -8.05 -2.64 12.49
C LYS A 95 -8.01 -1.84 13.80
N THR A 96 -6.94 -1.97 14.59
CA THR A 96 -6.80 -1.22 15.84
C THR A 96 -6.61 0.28 15.63
N ILE A 97 -6.18 0.71 14.44
CA ILE A 97 -5.90 2.11 14.12
C ILE A 97 -6.81 2.67 13.01
N GLN A 98 -7.81 1.91 12.56
CA GLN A 98 -8.63 2.25 11.39
C GLN A 98 -9.43 3.55 11.55
N ASP A 99 -9.72 4.00 12.76
CA ASP A 99 -10.48 5.22 13.04
C ASP A 99 -9.58 6.44 13.29
N LEU A 100 -8.26 6.27 13.26
CA LEU A 100 -7.33 7.37 13.46
C LEU A 100 -7.19 8.21 12.20
N LYS A 101 -6.89 9.49 12.42
CA LYS A 101 -6.62 10.48 11.37
C LYS A 101 -5.32 11.20 11.68
N ILE A 102 -4.66 11.70 10.66
CA ILE A 102 -3.48 12.55 10.84
C ILE A 102 -3.76 13.98 10.36
N LYS A 103 -2.96 14.92 10.85
CA LYS A 103 -2.97 16.31 10.40
C LYS A 103 -1.96 16.48 9.27
N GLY A 104 -2.20 17.44 8.39
CA GLY A 104 -1.29 17.76 7.30
C GLY A 104 -1.74 19.00 6.54
N ASN A 105 -0.87 19.49 5.66
CA ASN A 105 -1.01 20.80 5.01
C ASN A 105 -1.92 20.83 3.77
N ALA A 106 -2.42 19.69 3.31
CA ALA A 106 -3.28 19.60 2.13
C ALA A 106 -4.53 18.80 2.44
N ASN A 107 -5.66 19.18 1.81
CA ASN A 107 -6.95 18.50 1.93
C ASN A 107 -7.30 17.70 0.68
N TYR A 108 -6.29 17.15 0.00
CA TYR A 108 -6.46 16.28 -1.17
C TYR A 108 -5.28 15.32 -1.27
N MET A 109 -5.50 14.18 -1.88
CA MET A 109 -4.45 13.20 -2.15
C MET A 109 -3.42 13.79 -3.12
N THR A 110 -2.16 13.81 -2.71
CA THR A 110 -1.06 14.26 -3.57
C THR A 110 -0.59 13.12 -4.47
N THR A 111 0.11 13.44 -5.56
CA THR A 111 0.66 12.44 -6.47
C THR A 111 1.66 11.54 -5.73
N PRO A 112 1.46 10.21 -5.74
CA PRO A 112 2.39 9.30 -5.09
C PRO A 112 3.77 9.29 -5.77
N PRO A 113 4.84 9.04 -5.01
CA PRO A 113 6.16 8.83 -5.60
C PRO A 113 6.20 7.51 -6.38
N GLN A 114 6.96 7.50 -7.46
CA GLN A 114 7.20 6.29 -8.24
C GLN A 114 8.47 5.60 -7.72
N CYS A 115 8.32 4.71 -6.75
CA CYS A 115 9.42 4.00 -6.11
C CYS A 115 9.81 2.76 -6.93
N MET A 116 10.52 3.00 -8.02
CA MET A 116 10.95 1.98 -8.97
C MET A 116 12.15 2.47 -9.77
N PRO A 117 12.88 1.59 -10.46
CA PRO A 117 13.93 2.02 -11.42
C PRO A 117 13.37 2.98 -12.48
N ASP A 118 14.18 3.95 -12.89
CA ASP A 118 13.75 5.03 -13.80
C ASP A 118 13.20 4.51 -15.13
N GLU A 119 13.69 3.38 -15.63
CA GLU A 119 13.23 2.75 -16.87
C GLU A 119 11.74 2.38 -16.88
N TYR A 120 11.13 2.18 -15.69
CA TYR A 120 9.72 1.83 -15.57
C TYR A 120 8.80 3.01 -15.33
N LYS A 121 9.36 4.18 -14.99
CA LYS A 121 8.58 5.37 -14.65
C LYS A 121 7.81 5.91 -15.85
N LYS A 122 6.65 6.46 -15.58
CA LYS A 122 5.74 7.09 -16.56
C LYS A 122 5.21 8.40 -16.01
N THR A 123 4.62 9.23 -16.87
CA THR A 123 3.95 10.46 -16.43
C THR A 123 2.81 10.16 -15.46
N ASN A 124 1.98 9.16 -15.76
CA ASN A 124 0.92 8.69 -14.88
C ASN A 124 1.47 7.61 -13.93
N TYR A 125 1.30 7.79 -12.62
CA TYR A 125 1.85 6.88 -11.63
C TYR A 125 1.22 5.47 -11.68
N ILE A 126 -0.05 5.34 -12.05
CA ILE A 126 -0.70 4.03 -12.20
C ILE A 126 -0.08 3.29 -13.38
N ASP A 127 0.09 3.97 -14.51
CA ASP A 127 0.75 3.38 -15.67
C ASP A 127 2.19 2.97 -15.35
N ALA A 128 2.89 3.77 -14.55
CA ALA A 128 4.25 3.44 -14.08
C ALA A 128 4.27 2.15 -13.25
N TYR A 129 3.38 2.02 -12.25
CA TYR A 129 3.33 0.83 -11.41
C TYR A 129 2.88 -0.42 -12.19
N ARG A 130 1.95 -0.27 -13.13
CA ARG A 130 1.56 -1.38 -14.02
C ARG A 130 2.72 -1.78 -14.94
N ASN A 131 3.42 -0.81 -15.51
CA ASN A 131 4.62 -1.05 -16.32
C ASN A 131 5.70 -1.79 -15.51
N TYR A 132 5.94 -1.37 -14.29
CA TYR A 132 6.86 -2.03 -13.36
C TYR A 132 6.43 -3.48 -13.10
N TYR A 133 5.15 -3.71 -12.88
CA TYR A 133 4.59 -5.05 -12.67
C TYR A 133 4.85 -5.97 -13.87
N VAL A 134 4.48 -5.52 -15.07
CA VAL A 134 4.62 -6.32 -16.29
C VAL A 134 6.07 -6.66 -16.59
N ASN A 135 6.99 -5.70 -16.42
CA ASN A 135 8.38 -5.88 -16.84
C ASN A 135 9.30 -6.44 -15.76
N ALA A 136 8.99 -6.24 -14.49
CA ALA A 136 9.87 -6.65 -13.39
C ALA A 136 9.29 -7.71 -12.46
N LYS A 137 7.97 -7.88 -12.42
CA LYS A 137 7.30 -8.78 -11.46
C LYS A 137 6.61 -9.98 -12.11
N LYS A 138 6.34 -9.93 -13.40
CA LYS A 138 5.58 -10.96 -14.12
C LYS A 138 6.15 -12.36 -13.95
N HIS A 139 7.47 -12.48 -13.91
CA HIS A 139 8.15 -13.79 -13.84
C HIS A 139 7.83 -14.59 -12.56
N PHE A 140 7.38 -13.93 -11.47
CA PHE A 140 6.95 -14.62 -10.25
C PHE A 140 5.48 -14.37 -9.91
N ALA A 141 4.76 -13.55 -10.69
CA ALA A 141 3.40 -13.14 -10.36
C ALA A 141 2.44 -14.33 -10.50
N LYS A 142 1.80 -14.68 -9.40
CA LYS A 142 0.72 -15.68 -9.31
C LYS A 142 -0.49 -15.04 -8.64
N TYR A 143 -1.67 -15.51 -8.97
CA TYR A 143 -2.94 -14.96 -8.50
C TYR A 143 -3.84 -16.09 -7.99
N THR A 144 -3.66 -16.47 -6.72
CA THR A 144 -4.49 -17.49 -6.09
C THR A 144 -5.90 -16.96 -5.87
N ASN A 145 -6.90 -17.69 -6.34
CA ASN A 145 -8.33 -17.38 -6.18
C ASN A 145 -8.71 -15.98 -6.71
N ARG A 146 -7.97 -15.48 -7.71
CA ARG A 146 -8.22 -14.24 -8.46
C ARG A 146 -7.82 -14.43 -9.91
N ASP A 147 -8.54 -13.75 -10.81
CA ASP A 147 -8.13 -13.67 -12.20
C ASP A 147 -6.84 -12.87 -12.34
N VAL A 148 -6.01 -13.25 -13.30
CA VAL A 148 -4.84 -12.46 -13.68
C VAL A 148 -5.32 -11.12 -14.24
N PRO A 149 -4.76 -9.98 -13.77
CA PRO A 149 -5.16 -8.66 -14.29
C PRO A 149 -4.96 -8.54 -15.79
N GLU A 150 -5.85 -7.82 -16.46
CA GLU A 150 -5.81 -7.66 -17.93
C GLU A 150 -4.50 -7.03 -18.42
N PHE A 151 -3.89 -6.14 -17.63
CA PHE A 151 -2.63 -5.50 -18.00
C PHE A 151 -1.41 -6.42 -17.92
N MET A 152 -1.54 -7.57 -17.29
CA MET A 152 -0.47 -8.58 -17.18
C MET A 152 -0.43 -9.43 -18.45
#